data_12da54f4f9752f63549a8f1edbba4644
#
_entry.id   12da54f4f9752f63549a8f1edbba4644
#
_cell.length_a   1.000
_cell.length_b   1.000
_cell.length_c   1.000
_cell.angle_alpha   90.00
_cell.angle_beta   90.00
_cell.angle_gamma   90.00
#
_symmetry.space_group_name_H-M   'P 1'
#
loop_
_entity.id
_entity.type
_entity.pdbx_description
1 polymer ?
#
loop_
_entity_poly.entity_id
_entity_poly.type
_entity_poly.pdbx_seq_one_letter_code
_entity_poly.pdbx_strand_id
1 'polypeptide(L)' 'MPVPGNGLEKGDVGIVVHVYKGGQAYEVEFVTLDGKTAAVVTLEAAQVRPVGDREIAHARELVSK' A
#
# COMPACT_ATOMS: atom_id res chain seq x y z
N MET A 1 -1.71 -0.85 9.71
CA MET A 1 -2.24 0.44 10.19
C MET A 1 -2.91 1.17 9.04
N PRO A 2 -4.12 1.67 9.21
CA PRO A 2 -4.78 2.38 8.11
C PRO A 2 -4.08 3.72 7.83
N VAL A 3 -4.19 4.16 6.57
CA VAL A 3 -3.65 5.45 6.13
C VAL A 3 -4.81 6.43 6.03
N PRO A 4 -4.84 7.46 6.88
CA PRO A 4 -6.00 8.37 6.92
C PRO A 4 -6.14 9.14 5.61
N GLY A 5 -7.37 9.38 5.20
CA GLY A 5 -7.68 10.26 4.10
C GLY A 5 -7.64 9.65 2.72
N ASN A 6 -7.18 8.41 2.56
CA ASN A 6 -6.98 7.79 1.26
C ASN A 6 -7.88 6.58 1.00
N GLY A 7 -8.72 6.22 1.95
CA GLY A 7 -9.54 5.01 1.82
C GLY A 7 -8.76 3.71 1.93
N LEU A 8 -7.49 3.78 2.32
CA LEU A 8 -6.64 2.60 2.48
C LEU A 8 -6.83 1.99 3.85
N GLU A 9 -6.68 0.67 3.93
CA GLU A 9 -6.86 -0.08 5.17
C GLU A 9 -5.72 -1.04 5.37
N LYS A 10 -5.53 -1.44 6.62
CA LYS A 10 -4.59 -2.49 6.95
C LYS A 10 -4.93 -3.74 6.13
N GLY A 11 -3.92 -4.34 5.54
CA GLY A 11 -4.11 -5.49 4.66
C GLY A 11 -4.11 -5.14 3.18
N ASP A 12 -4.24 -3.87 2.84
CA ASP A 12 -4.11 -3.45 1.45
C ASP A 12 -2.68 -3.68 0.98
N VAL A 13 -2.54 -4.13 -0.26
CA VAL A 13 -1.25 -4.42 -0.86
C VAL A 13 -0.92 -3.34 -1.88
N GLY A 14 0.27 -2.77 -1.75
CA GLY A 14 0.76 -1.76 -2.68
C GLY A 14 2.09 -2.16 -3.28
N ILE A 15 2.59 -1.32 -4.17
CA ILE A 15 3.85 -1.53 -4.87
C ILE A 15 4.82 -0.44 -4.42
N VAL A 16 6.00 -0.85 -3.96
CA VAL A 16 7.03 0.10 -3.58
C VAL A 16 7.62 0.71 -4.85
N VAL A 17 7.49 2.02 -4.98
CA VAL A 17 8.02 2.73 -6.15
C VAL A 17 9.26 3.56 -5.80
N HIS A 18 9.55 3.74 -4.52
CA HIS A 18 10.77 4.42 -4.09
C HIS A 18 11.11 4.01 -2.66
N VAL A 19 12.41 3.90 -2.37
CA VAL A 19 12.91 3.56 -1.04
C VAL A 19 13.72 4.74 -0.53
N TYR A 20 13.36 5.23 0.65
CA TYR A 20 14.07 6.38 1.26
C TYR A 20 15.09 5.87 2.27
N LYS A 21 16.24 6.50 2.30
CA LYS A 21 17.26 6.37 3.36
C LYS A 21 17.51 4.93 3.78
N GLY A 22 17.77 4.05 2.80
CA GLY A 22 18.15 2.68 3.10
C GLY A 22 17.06 1.83 3.73
N GLY A 23 15.81 2.17 3.48
CA GLY A 23 14.69 1.35 3.96
C GLY A 23 14.00 1.86 5.19
N GLN A 24 14.25 3.11 5.58
CA GLN A 24 13.52 3.71 6.71
C GLN A 24 12.09 4.07 6.34
N ALA A 25 11.85 4.39 5.08
CA ALA A 25 10.52 4.72 4.57
C ALA A 25 10.41 4.30 3.12
N TYR A 26 9.18 4.14 2.67
CA TYR A 26 8.90 3.72 1.30
C TYR A 26 7.80 4.60 0.72
N GLU A 27 7.93 4.89 -0.56
CA GLU A 27 6.81 5.44 -1.31
C GLU A 27 6.08 4.28 -1.97
N VAL A 28 4.78 4.16 -1.70
CA VAL A 28 4.00 2.98 -2.08
C VAL A 28 2.82 3.43 -2.91
N GLU A 29 2.67 2.80 -4.07
CA GLU A 29 1.55 3.05 -4.96
C GLU A 29 0.50 1.96 -4.77
N PHE A 30 -0.73 2.37 -4.55
CA PHE A 30 -1.88 1.46 -4.45
C PHE A 30 -2.72 1.62 -5.71
N VAL A 31 -2.95 0.51 -6.39
CA VAL A 31 -3.66 0.49 -7.69
C VAL A 31 -4.89 -0.40 -7.57
N THR A 32 -5.98 0.03 -8.17
CA THR A 32 -7.14 -0.82 -8.31
C THR A 32 -6.94 -1.83 -9.42
N LEU A 33 -7.76 -2.88 -9.44
CA LEU A 33 -7.60 -3.96 -10.40
C LEU A 33 -7.87 -3.52 -11.83
N ASP A 34 -8.57 -2.39 -12.03
CA ASP A 34 -8.76 -1.82 -13.36
C ASP A 34 -7.57 -0.98 -13.82
N GLY A 35 -6.48 -0.97 -13.05
CA GLY A 35 -5.23 -0.32 -13.46
C GLY A 35 -5.14 1.14 -13.09
N LYS A 36 -6.03 1.65 -12.27
CA LYS A 36 -5.99 3.07 -11.88
C LYS A 36 -5.30 3.24 -10.54
N THR A 37 -4.49 4.28 -10.44
CA THR A 37 -3.82 4.59 -9.18
C THR A 37 -4.84 5.14 -8.19
N ALA A 38 -4.99 4.44 -7.07
CA ALA A 38 -5.86 4.89 -5.99
C ALA A 38 -5.14 5.91 -5.11
N ALA A 39 -3.88 5.68 -4.81
CA ALA A 39 -3.09 6.57 -3.97
C ALA A 39 -1.61 6.25 -4.09
N VAL A 40 -0.77 7.28 -3.90
CA VAL A 40 0.66 7.10 -3.70
C VAL A 40 0.97 7.77 -2.36
N VAL A 41 1.49 7.00 -1.42
CA VAL A 41 1.70 7.49 -0.06
C VAL A 41 3.09 7.11 0.43
N THR A 42 3.62 7.93 1.32
CA THR A 42 4.88 7.63 2.00
C THR A 42 4.56 6.92 3.31
N LEU A 43 5.12 5.73 3.48
CA LEU A 43 4.91 4.92 4.67
C LEU A 43 6.24 4.61 5.33
N GLU A 44 6.26 4.65 6.65
CA GLU A 44 7.43 4.25 7.41
C GLU A 44 7.55 2.73 7.40
N ALA A 45 8.78 2.26 7.56
CA ALA A 45 9.05 0.81 7.53
C ALA A 45 8.19 0.03 8.51
N ALA A 46 7.88 0.62 9.67
CA ALA A 46 7.06 -0.02 10.68
C ALA A 46 5.58 -0.18 10.26
N GLN A 47 5.14 0.54 9.22
CA GLN A 47 3.76 0.50 8.75
C GLN A 47 3.53 -0.54 7.68
N VAL A 48 4.59 -1.16 7.16
CA VAL A 48 4.51 -2.08 6.03
C VAL A 48 5.30 -3.34 6.33
N ARG A 49 4.97 -4.40 5.61
CA ARG A 49 5.79 -5.60 5.58
C ARG A 49 5.77 -6.17 4.18
N PRO A 50 6.82 -6.89 3.76
CA PRO A 50 6.80 -7.53 2.45
C PRO A 50 5.76 -8.64 2.40
N VAL A 51 5.16 -8.80 1.22
CA VAL A 51 4.22 -9.89 0.99
C VAL A 51 5.03 -11.15 0.66
N GLY A 52 4.70 -12.25 1.33
CA GLY A 52 5.36 -13.52 1.10
C GLY A 52 4.73 -14.27 -0.07
N ASP A 53 5.52 -15.14 -0.69
CA ASP A 53 5.07 -15.87 -1.88
C ASP A 53 4.04 -16.96 -1.56
N ARG A 54 3.81 -17.26 -0.30
CA ARG A 54 2.78 -18.21 0.10
C ARG A 54 1.54 -17.52 0.66
N GLU A 55 1.39 -16.24 0.45
CA GLU A 55 0.22 -15.50 0.88
C GLU A 55 -0.78 -15.35 -0.26
N ILE A 56 -2.06 -15.36 0.08
CA ILE A 56 -3.13 -15.22 -0.89
C ILE A 56 -3.60 -13.78 -0.87
N ALA A 57 -3.65 -13.15 -2.04
CA ALA A 57 -4.17 -11.81 -2.17
C ALA A 57 -5.66 -11.76 -1.89
N HIS A 58 -6.12 -10.65 -1.31
CA HIS A 58 -7.52 -10.43 -0.99
C HIS A 58 -7.98 -9.15 -1.67
N ALA A 59 -9.10 -9.24 -2.37
CA ALA A 59 -9.67 -8.08 -3.05
C ALA A 59 -10.80 -7.50 -2.21
N ARG A 60 -10.83 -6.17 -2.13
CA ARG A 60 -11.94 -5.45 -1.51
C ARG A 60 -12.26 -4.24 -2.36
N GLU A 61 -13.45 -3.72 -2.19
CA GLU A 61 -13.86 -2.52 -2.91
C GLU A 61 -13.27 -1.29 -2.23
N LEU A 62 -12.74 -0.37 -3.04
CA LEU A 62 -12.23 0.89 -2.53
C LEU A 62 -13.41 1.82 -2.25
N VAL A 63 -13.51 2.28 -1.02
CA VAL A 63 -14.56 3.21 -0.62
C VAL A 63 -13.98 4.63 -0.70
N SER A 64 -14.52 5.42 -1.62
CA SER A 64 -14.10 6.81 -1.77
C SER A 64 -14.69 7.68 -0.66
N LYS A 65 -13.93 8.64 -0.26
CA LYS A 65 -14.36 9.62 0.74
C LYS A 65 -14.62 10.94 0.08
#